data_47560a1d6ec66ec916053e8a79786639
#
_entry.id   47560a1d6ec66ec916053e8a79786639
#
_cell.length_a   1.000
_cell.length_b   1.000
_cell.length_c   1.000
_cell.angle_alpha   90.00
_cell.angle_beta   90.00
_cell.angle_gamma   90.00
#
_symmetry.space_group_name_H-M   'P 1'
#
loop_
_entity.id
_entity.type
_entity.pdbx_description
1 polymer ?
#
loop_
_entity_poly.entity_id
_entity_poly.type
_entity_poly.pdbx_seq_one_letter_code
_entity_poly.pdbx_strand_id
1 'polypeptide(L)'
;MPHYDYDKDYPFAAFITNLGKYNEGALVGEWVKFPTTAEELKKVFERIGIGAKDEFGQTYEEWFITDYDCYVDGLYDLLGEYANLDELNYLASKLDDMSQDEYERFQAAMEIGDHTGSIQELINLTENLDCYDVYPDIHDHDDLGRYYIEELDAMQVPEHLRNYIDYEAYGRDIALEESGQFTDLGYVRDTGDSFHEYYDGERGSIPEEYRVMTFQDDIPEEEISEWAMDLAYDMDEFFRQ
;
A
#
# COMPACT_ATOMS: atom_id res chain seq x y z
N MET A 1 20.11 6.37 4.73
CA MET A 1 19.36 5.96 3.53
C MET A 1 18.64 4.69 3.90
N PRO A 2 17.31 4.66 3.84
CA PRO A 2 16.61 3.38 3.88
C PRO A 2 17.15 2.54 2.72
N HIS A 3 17.60 1.36 3.03
CA HIS A 3 18.15 0.46 2.04
C HIS A 3 17.04 -0.48 1.64
N TYR A 4 16.33 -0.17 0.54
CA TYR A 4 15.48 -1.16 -0.08
C TYR A 4 16.36 -2.31 -0.56
N ASP A 5 16.10 -3.50 -0.05
CA ASP A 5 16.84 -4.70 -0.41
C ASP A 5 16.15 -5.36 -1.60
N TYR A 6 16.53 -4.92 -2.82
CA TYR A 6 16.02 -5.49 -4.07
C TYR A 6 16.33 -6.99 -4.24
N ASP A 7 17.20 -7.55 -3.41
CA ASP A 7 17.47 -8.99 -3.38
C ASP A 7 16.36 -9.79 -2.68
N LYS A 8 15.30 -9.12 -2.17
CA LYS A 8 14.17 -9.81 -1.55
C LYS A 8 13.14 -10.22 -2.58
N ASP A 9 12.63 -11.43 -2.43
CA ASP A 9 11.74 -12.10 -3.38
C ASP A 9 10.31 -11.52 -3.39
N TYR A 10 10.01 -10.42 -2.68
CA TYR A 10 8.66 -9.88 -2.52
C TYR A 10 8.64 -8.48 -1.87
N PRO A 11 7.70 -7.60 -2.23
CA PRO A 11 7.53 -6.28 -1.61
C PRO A 11 7.09 -6.34 -0.15
N PHE A 12 6.17 -7.25 0.18
CA PHE A 12 5.71 -7.51 1.55
C PHE A 12 5.13 -8.91 1.70
N ALA A 13 5.01 -9.35 2.95
CA ALA A 13 4.29 -10.55 3.34
C ALA A 13 3.26 -10.22 4.42
N ALA A 14 2.18 -11.00 4.49
CA ALA A 14 1.15 -10.89 5.53
C ALA A 14 1.03 -12.19 6.32
N PHE A 15 0.88 -12.10 7.65
CA PHE A 15 0.59 -13.26 8.49
C PHE A 15 -0.93 -13.45 8.59
N ILE A 16 -1.45 -14.38 7.80
CA ILE A 16 -2.88 -14.67 7.73
C ILE A 16 -3.24 -15.67 8.83
N THR A 17 -4.17 -15.29 9.70
CA THR A 17 -4.55 -16.04 10.90
C THR A 17 -6.00 -16.50 10.83
N ASN A 18 -6.28 -17.73 11.23
CA ASN A 18 -7.63 -18.26 11.40
C ASN A 18 -8.30 -17.60 12.61
N LEU A 19 -9.34 -16.80 12.36
CA LEU A 19 -10.02 -16.00 13.39
C LEU A 19 -10.76 -16.87 14.42
N GLY A 20 -11.40 -17.96 13.99
CA GLY A 20 -12.08 -18.88 14.88
C GLY A 20 -11.13 -19.52 15.88
N LYS A 21 -9.99 -20.04 15.41
CA LYS A 21 -8.95 -20.60 16.28
C LYS A 21 -8.29 -19.56 17.18
N TYR A 22 -8.12 -18.35 16.69
CA TYR A 22 -7.62 -17.24 17.49
C TYR A 22 -8.56 -16.93 18.66
N ASN A 23 -9.87 -16.91 18.43
CA ASN A 23 -10.89 -16.72 19.47
C ASN A 23 -10.93 -17.87 20.49
N GLU A 24 -10.52 -19.06 20.10
CA GLU A 24 -10.33 -20.22 20.99
C GLU A 24 -9.01 -20.16 21.80
N GLY A 25 -8.18 -19.14 21.56
CA GLY A 25 -6.88 -18.94 22.22
C GLY A 25 -5.70 -19.64 21.54
N ALA A 26 -5.86 -20.10 20.30
CA ALA A 26 -4.81 -20.74 19.50
C ALA A 26 -4.41 -19.82 18.33
N LEU A 27 -3.14 -19.36 18.32
CA LEU A 27 -2.59 -18.62 17.18
C LEU A 27 -2.24 -19.61 16.06
N VAL A 28 -3.15 -19.75 15.08
CA VAL A 28 -2.95 -20.60 13.91
C VAL A 28 -2.97 -19.73 12.68
N GLY A 29 -1.83 -19.52 12.07
CA GLY A 29 -1.64 -18.66 10.90
C GLY A 29 -0.36 -19.01 10.17
N GLU A 30 -0.18 -18.40 9.00
CA GLU A 30 0.99 -18.61 8.14
C GLU A 30 1.36 -17.32 7.40
N TRP A 31 2.65 -17.11 7.16
CA TRP A 31 3.15 -16.02 6.34
C TRP A 31 2.89 -16.29 4.86
N VAL A 32 2.26 -15.33 4.20
CA VAL A 32 2.04 -15.33 2.75
C VAL A 32 2.81 -14.17 2.14
N LYS A 33 3.72 -14.49 1.23
CA LYS A 33 4.45 -13.49 0.42
C LYS A 33 3.55 -13.00 -0.69
N PHE A 34 3.55 -11.70 -0.94
CA PHE A 34 2.84 -11.09 -2.06
C PHE A 34 3.83 -10.47 -3.05
N PRO A 35 3.57 -10.58 -4.39
CA PRO A 35 2.44 -11.23 -5.00
C PRO A 35 2.47 -12.76 -4.86
N THR A 36 1.27 -13.38 -4.81
CA THR A 36 1.07 -14.82 -4.70
C THR A 36 0.09 -15.32 -5.76
N THR A 37 -0.18 -16.62 -5.77
CA THR A 37 -1.18 -17.23 -6.66
C THR A 37 -2.39 -17.74 -5.88
N ALA A 38 -3.56 -17.84 -6.54
CA ALA A 38 -4.76 -18.40 -5.95
C ALA A 38 -4.54 -19.83 -5.45
N GLU A 39 -3.73 -20.63 -6.16
CA GLU A 39 -3.40 -22.01 -5.77
C GLU A 39 -2.59 -22.06 -4.46
N GLU A 40 -1.57 -21.18 -4.32
CA GLU A 40 -0.76 -21.14 -3.10
C GLU A 40 -1.55 -20.61 -1.92
N LEU A 41 -2.33 -19.55 -2.12
CA LEU A 41 -3.19 -19.01 -1.06
C LEU A 41 -4.24 -20.04 -0.57
N LYS A 42 -4.84 -20.80 -1.48
CA LYS A 42 -5.74 -21.92 -1.15
C LYS A 42 -5.06 -22.96 -0.27
N LYS A 43 -3.83 -23.36 -0.60
CA LYS A 43 -3.04 -24.30 0.22
C LYS A 43 -2.74 -23.72 1.62
N VAL A 44 -2.47 -22.43 1.72
CA VAL A 44 -2.29 -21.76 3.02
C VAL A 44 -3.58 -21.86 3.83
N PHE A 45 -4.73 -21.52 3.25
CA PHE A 45 -6.02 -21.60 3.92
C PHE A 45 -6.34 -23.02 4.42
N GLU A 46 -6.05 -24.04 3.61
CA GLU A 46 -6.17 -25.43 4.03
C GLU A 46 -5.26 -25.76 5.24
N ARG A 47 -3.98 -25.29 5.21
CA ARG A 47 -3.01 -25.54 6.30
C ARG A 47 -3.38 -24.84 7.60
N ILE A 48 -3.89 -23.62 7.55
CA ILE A 48 -4.35 -22.90 8.75
C ILE A 48 -5.75 -23.31 9.21
N GLY A 49 -6.42 -24.21 8.44
CA GLY A 49 -7.70 -24.83 8.81
C GLY A 49 -8.92 -24.00 8.46
N ILE A 50 -8.85 -23.06 7.53
CA ILE A 50 -10.03 -22.42 6.93
C ILE A 50 -10.77 -23.48 6.10
N GLY A 51 -12.10 -23.56 6.26
CA GLY A 51 -12.95 -24.61 5.69
C GLY A 51 -13.01 -25.91 6.49
N ALA A 52 -12.18 -26.08 7.53
CA ALA A 52 -12.26 -27.22 8.44
C ALA A 52 -13.36 -27.02 9.49
N LYS A 53 -13.86 -28.10 10.06
CA LYS A 53 -14.88 -28.05 11.14
C LYS A 53 -14.22 -28.17 12.50
N ASP A 54 -14.78 -27.44 13.47
CA ASP A 54 -14.46 -27.59 14.90
C ASP A 54 -15.05 -28.87 15.50
N GLU A 55 -14.86 -29.07 16.82
CA GLU A 55 -15.41 -30.22 17.57
C GLU A 55 -16.95 -30.22 17.68
N PHE A 56 -17.59 -29.08 17.41
CA PHE A 56 -19.05 -28.90 17.41
C PHE A 56 -19.65 -28.97 16.00
N GLY A 57 -18.84 -29.11 14.98
CA GLY A 57 -19.24 -29.20 13.58
C GLY A 57 -19.39 -27.84 12.88
N GLN A 58 -19.02 -26.74 13.51
CA GLN A 58 -18.98 -25.40 12.87
C GLN A 58 -17.73 -25.25 11.99
N THR A 59 -17.90 -24.64 10.83
CA THR A 59 -16.80 -24.44 9.90
C THR A 59 -16.03 -23.16 10.26
N TYR A 60 -14.70 -23.22 10.22
CA TYR A 60 -13.84 -22.03 10.31
C TYR A 60 -13.82 -21.33 8.97
N GLU A 61 -14.50 -20.20 8.83
CA GLU A 61 -14.64 -19.48 7.56
C GLU A 61 -13.91 -18.14 7.56
N GLU A 62 -13.66 -17.58 8.75
CA GLU A 62 -13.12 -16.24 8.90
C GLU A 62 -11.61 -16.26 9.15
N TRP A 63 -10.96 -15.28 8.59
CA TRP A 63 -9.53 -15.01 8.73
C TRP A 63 -9.28 -13.50 8.87
N PHE A 64 -8.12 -13.16 9.38
CA PHE A 64 -7.66 -11.78 9.45
C PHE A 64 -6.13 -11.75 9.39
N ILE A 65 -5.56 -10.58 9.17
CA ILE A 65 -4.11 -10.40 9.11
C ILE A 65 -3.66 -9.85 10.46
N THR A 66 -2.75 -10.57 11.11
CA THR A 66 -2.23 -10.18 12.44
C THR A 66 -0.92 -9.46 12.38
N ASP A 67 -0.20 -9.57 11.27
CA ASP A 67 1.10 -8.91 11.11
C ASP A 67 1.47 -8.78 9.63
N TYR A 68 2.35 -7.82 9.31
CA TYR A 68 2.95 -7.62 8.01
C TYR A 68 4.48 -7.54 8.13
N ASP A 69 5.18 -8.07 7.15
CA ASP A 69 6.61 -7.88 6.93
C ASP A 69 6.78 -7.09 5.63
N CYS A 70 6.93 -5.77 5.75
CA CYS A 70 6.99 -4.84 4.62
C CYS A 70 8.41 -4.37 4.37
N TYR A 71 8.84 -4.39 3.11
CA TYR A 71 10.13 -3.87 2.66
C TYR A 71 10.01 -2.47 2.05
N VAL A 72 8.79 -1.96 1.92
CA VAL A 72 8.48 -0.59 1.51
C VAL A 72 8.29 0.23 2.79
N ASP A 73 9.14 1.21 3.02
CA ASP A 73 9.05 2.05 4.22
C ASP A 73 7.70 2.79 4.26
N GLY A 74 7.09 2.84 5.45
CA GLY A 74 5.78 3.45 5.67
C GLY A 74 4.56 2.60 5.26
N LEU A 75 4.72 1.56 4.43
CA LEU A 75 3.61 0.74 3.97
C LEU A 75 2.92 -0.04 5.10
N TYR A 76 3.67 -0.50 6.10
CA TYR A 76 3.16 -1.27 7.23
C TYR A 76 1.97 -0.58 7.93
N ASP A 77 2.07 0.72 8.16
CA ASP A 77 1.07 1.50 8.89
C ASP A 77 -0.21 1.77 8.07
N LEU A 78 -0.15 1.54 6.75
CA LEU A 78 -1.25 1.78 5.82
C LEU A 78 -2.07 0.52 5.51
N LEU A 79 -1.53 -0.67 5.80
CA LEU A 79 -2.20 -1.95 5.55
C LEU A 79 -3.05 -2.36 6.76
N GLY A 80 -4.30 -2.74 6.52
CA GLY A 80 -5.26 -3.07 7.57
C GLY A 80 -5.36 -4.57 7.88
N GLU A 81 -5.83 -4.91 9.09
CA GLU A 81 -6.04 -6.30 9.55
C GLU A 81 -7.07 -7.08 8.69
N TYR A 82 -7.99 -6.38 8.04
CA TYR A 82 -9.06 -6.96 7.18
C TYR A 82 -8.90 -6.52 5.73
N ALA A 83 -7.67 -6.29 5.29
CA ALA A 83 -7.38 -5.90 3.92
C ALA A 83 -7.81 -6.97 2.92
N ASN A 84 -8.34 -6.54 1.77
CA ASN A 84 -8.73 -7.44 0.68
C ASN A 84 -7.49 -8.08 0.04
N LEU A 85 -7.42 -9.42 0.02
CA LEU A 85 -6.26 -10.14 -0.48
C LEU A 85 -6.06 -10.01 -2.00
N ASP A 86 -7.12 -9.79 -2.78
CA ASP A 86 -7.00 -9.52 -4.21
C ASP A 86 -6.36 -8.14 -4.44
N GLU A 87 -6.76 -7.12 -3.64
CA GLU A 87 -6.15 -5.78 -3.69
C GLU A 87 -4.70 -5.80 -3.22
N LEU A 88 -4.39 -6.50 -2.11
CA LEU A 88 -3.02 -6.68 -1.65
C LEU A 88 -2.14 -7.33 -2.70
N ASN A 89 -2.67 -8.36 -3.37
CA ASN A 89 -1.94 -9.05 -4.43
C ASN A 89 -1.69 -8.15 -5.65
N TYR A 90 -2.69 -7.35 -6.01
CA TYR A 90 -2.57 -6.41 -7.12
C TYR A 90 -1.59 -5.28 -6.80
N LEU A 91 -1.65 -4.70 -5.60
CA LEU A 91 -0.66 -3.71 -5.14
C LEU A 91 0.75 -4.30 -5.15
N ALA A 92 0.93 -5.50 -4.58
CA ALA A 92 2.23 -6.14 -4.55
C ALA A 92 2.80 -6.43 -5.94
N SER A 93 1.95 -6.83 -6.91
CA SER A 93 2.40 -7.05 -8.28
C SER A 93 2.92 -5.78 -8.94
N LYS A 94 2.26 -4.64 -8.68
CA LYS A 94 2.71 -3.34 -9.17
C LYS A 94 4.04 -2.91 -8.55
N LEU A 95 4.20 -3.13 -7.24
CA LEU A 95 5.44 -2.81 -6.52
C LEU A 95 6.61 -3.70 -6.97
N ASP A 96 6.35 -4.97 -7.26
CA ASP A 96 7.34 -5.95 -7.73
C ASP A 96 7.86 -5.62 -9.16
N ASP A 97 6.98 -5.04 -9.98
CA ASP A 97 7.31 -4.64 -11.36
C ASP A 97 8.02 -3.27 -11.46
N MET A 98 8.11 -2.50 -10.35
CA MET A 98 8.71 -1.17 -10.35
C MET A 98 10.22 -1.22 -10.58
N SER A 99 10.71 -0.30 -11.41
CA SER A 99 12.12 0.07 -11.43
C SER A 99 12.52 0.79 -10.12
N GLN A 100 13.82 0.87 -9.86
CA GLN A 100 14.30 1.58 -8.67
C GLN A 100 13.84 3.04 -8.61
N ASP A 101 13.84 3.72 -9.73
CA ASP A 101 13.45 5.13 -9.84
C ASP A 101 11.96 5.32 -9.54
N GLU A 102 11.10 4.43 -10.04
CA GLU A 102 9.66 4.42 -9.75
C GLU A 102 9.39 4.10 -8.28
N TYR A 103 10.12 3.15 -7.73
CA TYR A 103 10.01 2.78 -6.33
C TYR A 103 10.39 3.95 -5.39
N GLU A 104 11.51 4.65 -5.66
CA GLU A 104 11.93 5.82 -4.88
C GLU A 104 10.89 6.95 -4.96
N ARG A 105 10.28 7.18 -6.12
CA ARG A 105 9.17 8.14 -6.28
C ARG A 105 7.93 7.70 -5.51
N PHE A 106 7.56 6.42 -5.59
CA PHE A 106 6.43 5.88 -4.83
C PHE A 106 6.64 6.07 -3.32
N GLN A 107 7.82 5.73 -2.83
CA GLN A 107 8.15 5.89 -1.41
C GLN A 107 8.14 7.36 -0.98
N ALA A 108 8.71 8.25 -1.79
CA ALA A 108 8.70 9.68 -1.52
C ALA A 108 7.27 10.27 -1.51
N ALA A 109 6.40 9.84 -2.42
CA ALA A 109 4.98 10.22 -2.45
C ALA A 109 4.22 9.71 -1.22
N MET A 110 4.52 8.49 -0.73
CA MET A 110 3.95 7.97 0.51
C MET A 110 4.36 8.79 1.74
N GLU A 111 5.63 9.25 1.82
CA GLU A 111 6.09 10.09 2.92
C GLU A 111 5.37 11.45 2.96
N ILE A 112 4.97 12.00 1.81
CA ILE A 112 4.15 13.21 1.73
C ILE A 112 2.75 12.95 2.31
N GLY A 113 2.23 11.73 2.13
CA GLY A 113 0.93 11.29 2.68
C GLY A 113 -0.27 11.63 1.82
N ASP A 114 -0.07 12.09 0.58
CA ASP A 114 -1.15 12.28 -0.38
C ASP A 114 -1.49 10.94 -1.05
N HIS A 115 -2.80 10.68 -1.25
CA HIS A 115 -3.28 9.44 -1.89
C HIS A 115 -2.80 8.14 -1.22
N THR A 116 -2.78 8.12 0.13
CA THR A 116 -2.32 6.98 0.93
C THR A 116 -3.36 6.45 1.92
N GLY A 117 -4.59 6.97 1.88
CA GLY A 117 -5.63 6.65 2.86
C GLY A 117 -6.29 5.27 2.69
N SER A 118 -5.99 4.55 1.61
CA SER A 118 -6.54 3.22 1.33
C SER A 118 -5.65 2.43 0.37
N ILE A 119 -5.85 1.09 0.30
CA ILE A 119 -5.15 0.24 -0.69
C ILE A 119 -5.52 0.67 -2.12
N GLN A 120 -6.77 1.08 -2.36
CA GLN A 120 -7.19 1.65 -3.65
C GLN A 120 -6.36 2.87 -4.03
N GLU A 121 -6.15 3.81 -3.10
CA GLU A 121 -5.33 4.99 -3.34
C GLU A 121 -3.86 4.61 -3.59
N LEU A 122 -3.30 3.66 -2.83
CA LEU A 122 -1.95 3.15 -3.06
C LEU A 122 -1.79 2.49 -4.44
N ILE A 123 -2.77 1.70 -4.89
CA ILE A 123 -2.79 1.13 -6.24
C ILE A 123 -2.80 2.25 -7.29
N ASN A 124 -3.64 3.27 -7.10
CA ASN A 124 -3.68 4.41 -8.02
C ASN A 124 -2.38 5.22 -7.99
N LEU A 125 -1.76 5.38 -6.82
CA LEU A 125 -0.48 6.07 -6.68
C LEU A 125 0.62 5.43 -7.53
N THR A 126 0.65 4.09 -7.65
CA THR A 126 1.61 3.39 -8.52
C THR A 126 1.51 3.77 -10.00
N GLU A 127 0.36 4.26 -10.44
CA GLU A 127 0.09 4.68 -11.82
C GLU A 127 0.22 6.20 -12.05
N ASN A 128 0.50 6.96 -10.99
CA ASN A 128 0.55 8.41 -11.00
C ASN A 128 1.88 8.97 -10.45
N LEU A 129 2.97 8.23 -10.62
CA LEU A 129 4.28 8.64 -10.11
C LEU A 129 4.85 9.87 -10.85
N ASP A 130 4.35 10.17 -12.03
CA ASP A 130 4.64 11.38 -12.80
C ASP A 130 4.04 12.67 -12.18
N CYS A 131 3.09 12.54 -11.26
CA CYS A 131 2.62 13.65 -10.45
C CYS A 131 3.67 14.16 -9.43
N TYR A 132 4.78 13.45 -9.25
CA TYR A 132 5.79 13.79 -8.22
C TYR A 132 7.18 13.91 -8.84
N ASP A 133 7.82 15.08 -8.64
CA ASP A 133 9.25 15.27 -8.88
C ASP A 133 10.03 15.03 -7.59
N VAL A 134 11.06 14.19 -7.63
CA VAL A 134 11.96 13.89 -6.52
C VAL A 134 13.36 14.39 -6.84
N TYR A 135 13.94 15.16 -5.92
CA TYR A 135 15.29 15.74 -6.01
C TYR A 135 16.16 15.14 -4.90
N PRO A 136 16.84 14.00 -5.15
CA PRO A 136 17.50 13.22 -4.11
C PRO A 136 18.72 13.91 -3.47
N ASP A 137 19.27 14.92 -4.13
CA ASP A 137 20.44 15.66 -3.64
C ASP A 137 20.06 16.94 -2.86
N ILE A 138 18.76 17.23 -2.70
CA ILE A 138 18.24 18.43 -2.02
C ILE A 138 17.60 18.01 -0.70
N HIS A 139 18.24 18.32 0.42
CA HIS A 139 17.81 17.85 1.75
C HIS A 139 17.34 18.99 2.67
N ASP A 140 17.59 20.23 2.33
CA ASP A 140 17.16 21.41 3.10
C ASP A 140 16.92 22.63 2.23
N HIS A 141 16.50 23.72 2.84
CA HIS A 141 16.20 24.95 2.14
C HIS A 141 17.47 25.61 1.53
N ASP A 142 18.66 25.44 2.13
CA ASP A 142 19.91 26.01 1.55
C ASP A 142 20.25 25.28 0.25
N ASP A 143 20.13 23.94 0.22
CA ASP A 143 20.32 23.12 -0.97
C ASP A 143 19.32 23.51 -2.07
N LEU A 144 18.02 23.67 -1.70
CA LEU A 144 16.98 24.07 -2.63
C LEU A 144 17.24 25.45 -3.21
N GLY A 145 17.62 26.42 -2.38
CA GLY A 145 17.96 27.76 -2.82
C GLY A 145 19.17 27.80 -3.76
N ARG A 146 20.19 26.98 -3.49
CA ARG A 146 21.36 26.81 -4.38
C ARG A 146 20.97 26.22 -5.72
N TYR A 147 20.19 25.14 -5.70
CA TYR A 147 19.69 24.50 -6.91
C TYR A 147 18.99 25.48 -7.83
N TYR A 148 18.05 26.29 -7.30
CA TYR A 148 17.33 27.28 -8.10
C TYR A 148 18.21 28.40 -8.62
N ILE A 149 19.13 28.94 -7.81
CA ILE A 149 19.97 30.08 -8.21
C ILE A 149 21.16 29.65 -9.05
N GLU A 150 21.83 28.55 -8.70
CA GLU A 150 23.10 28.14 -9.29
C GLU A 150 22.93 27.15 -10.45
N GLU A 151 21.94 26.25 -10.38
CA GLU A 151 21.69 25.23 -11.41
C GLU A 151 20.64 25.68 -12.43
N LEU A 152 19.54 26.30 -11.95
CA LEU A 152 18.45 26.76 -12.83
C LEU A 152 18.55 28.20 -13.25
N ASP A 153 19.59 28.94 -12.82
CA ASP A 153 19.79 30.37 -13.11
C ASP A 153 18.55 31.25 -12.84
N ALA A 154 17.75 30.88 -11.81
CA ALA A 154 16.52 31.61 -11.44
C ALA A 154 16.81 33.06 -11.05
N MET A 155 18.03 33.36 -10.62
CA MET A 155 18.51 34.70 -10.30
C MET A 155 19.93 34.89 -10.80
N GLN A 156 20.14 35.94 -11.61
CA GLN A 156 21.49 36.28 -12.07
C GLN A 156 22.27 36.98 -10.95
N VAL A 157 23.11 36.21 -10.24
CA VAL A 157 23.97 36.74 -9.20
C VAL A 157 25.40 36.87 -9.66
N PRO A 158 25.99 38.09 -9.67
CA PRO A 158 27.41 38.25 -9.93
C PRO A 158 28.28 37.46 -8.98
N GLU A 159 29.33 36.80 -9.47
CA GLU A 159 30.15 35.85 -8.69
C GLU A 159 30.66 36.45 -7.38
N HIS A 160 31.04 37.72 -7.33
CA HIS A 160 31.52 38.39 -6.14
C HIS A 160 30.44 38.67 -5.08
N LEU A 161 29.16 38.45 -5.40
CA LEU A 161 28.01 38.60 -4.47
C LEU A 161 27.44 37.26 -4.01
N ARG A 162 27.81 36.13 -4.58
CA ARG A 162 27.28 34.83 -4.25
C ARG A 162 27.40 34.50 -2.75
N ASN A 163 28.53 34.85 -2.13
CA ASN A 163 28.75 34.62 -0.68
C ASN A 163 27.87 35.49 0.25
N TYR A 164 27.10 36.44 -0.31
CA TYR A 164 26.20 37.30 0.45
C TYR A 164 24.72 36.94 0.22
N ILE A 165 24.45 35.88 -0.55
CA ILE A 165 23.08 35.39 -0.79
C ILE A 165 22.65 34.54 0.39
N ASP A 166 21.44 34.78 0.86
CA ASP A 166 20.73 33.92 1.82
C ASP A 166 19.97 32.83 1.04
N TYR A 167 20.67 31.75 0.72
CA TYR A 167 20.11 30.64 -0.04
C TYR A 167 18.99 29.93 0.75
N GLU A 168 19.14 29.81 2.08
CA GLU A 168 18.15 29.20 2.94
C GLU A 168 16.82 29.97 2.91
N ALA A 169 16.87 31.30 3.00
CA ALA A 169 15.67 32.12 2.91
C ALA A 169 14.98 32.01 1.54
N TYR A 170 15.76 32.00 0.46
CA TYR A 170 15.23 31.84 -0.89
C TYR A 170 14.61 30.46 -1.11
N GLY A 171 15.30 29.39 -0.72
CA GLY A 171 14.80 28.02 -0.84
C GLY A 171 13.53 27.75 -0.01
N ARG A 172 13.43 28.37 1.18
CA ARG A 172 12.19 28.30 1.97
C ARG A 172 11.01 28.95 1.24
N ASP A 173 11.22 30.10 0.62
CA ASP A 173 10.17 30.76 -0.14
C ASP A 173 9.73 29.92 -1.34
N ILE A 174 10.69 29.29 -2.05
CA ILE A 174 10.41 28.33 -3.14
C ILE A 174 9.62 27.13 -2.64
N ALA A 175 10.04 26.48 -1.55
CA ALA A 175 9.33 25.32 -1.00
C ALA A 175 7.87 25.66 -0.65
N LEU A 176 7.62 26.87 -0.15
CA LEU A 176 6.26 27.34 0.15
C LEU A 176 5.43 27.60 -1.12
N GLU A 177 6.05 28.17 -2.17
CA GLU A 177 5.37 28.44 -3.44
C GLU A 177 4.99 27.14 -4.18
N GLU A 178 5.86 26.14 -4.11
CA GLU A 178 5.66 24.84 -4.77
C GLU A 178 4.88 23.84 -3.90
N SER A 179 4.61 24.17 -2.64
CA SER A 179 4.05 23.23 -1.66
C SER A 179 4.89 21.95 -1.51
N GLY A 180 6.19 22.05 -1.79
CA GLY A 180 7.12 20.94 -1.71
C GLY A 180 7.52 20.59 -0.27
N GLN A 181 7.95 19.37 -0.08
CA GLN A 181 8.31 18.82 1.23
C GLN A 181 9.69 18.14 1.17
N PHE A 182 10.42 18.17 2.29
CA PHE A 182 11.64 17.40 2.47
C PHE A 182 11.31 16.04 3.08
N THR A 183 11.75 14.98 2.43
CA THR A 183 11.61 13.59 2.82
C THR A 183 12.99 12.98 3.08
N ASP A 184 13.05 11.76 3.59
CA ASP A 184 14.31 11.03 3.74
C ASP A 184 14.99 10.76 2.38
N LEU A 185 14.23 10.81 1.29
CA LEU A 185 14.69 10.60 -0.10
C LEU A 185 15.09 11.90 -0.81
N GLY A 186 14.93 13.04 -0.17
CA GLY A 186 15.24 14.37 -0.71
C GLY A 186 14.03 15.31 -0.78
N TYR A 187 14.10 16.33 -1.60
CA TYR A 187 13.01 17.28 -1.79
C TYR A 187 12.00 16.72 -2.82
N VAL A 188 10.73 16.78 -2.47
CA VAL A 188 9.62 16.27 -3.30
C VAL A 188 8.60 17.37 -3.52
N ARG A 189 8.12 17.51 -4.73
CA ARG A 189 7.03 18.43 -5.08
C ARG A 189 6.03 17.79 -6.02
N ASP A 190 4.80 18.29 -5.99
CA ASP A 190 3.76 18.01 -6.97
C ASP A 190 4.15 18.71 -8.31
N THR A 191 4.05 18.00 -9.44
CA THR A 191 4.30 18.54 -10.78
C THR A 191 3.17 19.42 -11.27
N GLY A 192 1.99 19.34 -10.68
CA GLY A 192 0.74 19.93 -11.13
C GLY A 192 -0.01 19.09 -12.18
N ASP A 193 0.48 17.91 -12.48
CA ASP A 193 -0.23 16.94 -13.31
C ASP A 193 -1.45 16.39 -12.57
N SER A 194 -2.48 16.00 -13.32
CA SER A 194 -3.72 15.52 -12.72
C SER A 194 -3.57 14.08 -12.26
N PHE A 195 -3.81 13.82 -10.98
CA PHE A 195 -3.93 12.47 -10.46
C PHE A 195 -5.18 11.78 -11.04
N HIS A 196 -5.05 10.57 -11.56
CA HIS A 196 -6.10 9.80 -12.20
C HIS A 196 -6.41 8.53 -11.42
N GLU A 197 -7.70 8.29 -11.15
CA GLU A 197 -8.16 7.02 -10.58
C GLU A 197 -8.33 5.98 -11.70
N TYR A 198 -7.32 5.11 -11.87
CA TYR A 198 -7.35 3.99 -12.82
C TYR A 198 -8.01 2.75 -12.22
N TYR A 199 -7.90 2.58 -10.92
CA TYR A 199 -8.55 1.52 -10.16
C TYR A 199 -9.66 2.11 -9.29
N ASP A 200 -10.89 1.61 -9.45
CA ASP A 200 -12.11 2.12 -8.83
C ASP A 200 -12.46 1.45 -7.49
N GLY A 201 -11.62 0.54 -6.98
CA GLY A 201 -11.87 -0.22 -5.76
C GLY A 201 -12.74 -1.47 -5.98
N GLU A 202 -13.20 -1.71 -7.21
CA GLU A 202 -14.04 -2.86 -7.49
C GLU A 202 -13.18 -4.09 -7.88
N ARG A 203 -13.48 -5.25 -7.28
CA ARG A 203 -12.79 -6.51 -7.58
C ARG A 203 -12.78 -6.83 -9.08
N GLY A 204 -13.87 -6.47 -9.79
CA GLY A 204 -14.01 -6.68 -11.23
C GLY A 204 -12.97 -5.93 -12.06
N SER A 205 -12.41 -4.84 -11.54
CA SER A 205 -11.38 -4.02 -12.19
C SER A 205 -9.96 -4.52 -11.95
N ILE A 206 -9.74 -5.46 -11.01
CA ILE A 206 -8.47 -6.15 -10.84
C ILE A 206 -8.30 -7.16 -11.98
N PRO A 207 -7.17 -7.18 -12.72
CA PRO A 207 -6.91 -8.20 -13.73
C PRO A 207 -7.00 -9.62 -13.15
N GLU A 208 -7.54 -10.57 -13.93
CA GLU A 208 -7.87 -11.91 -13.46
C GLU A 208 -6.65 -12.65 -12.88
N GLU A 209 -5.47 -12.46 -13.47
CA GLU A 209 -4.21 -13.06 -13.02
C GLU A 209 -3.79 -12.63 -11.61
N TYR A 210 -4.25 -11.48 -11.11
CA TYR A 210 -3.94 -10.98 -9.76
C TYR A 210 -5.03 -11.30 -8.73
N ARG A 211 -6.18 -11.86 -9.15
CA ARG A 211 -7.23 -12.29 -8.22
C ARG A 211 -6.87 -13.62 -7.58
N VAL A 212 -6.62 -13.60 -6.29
CA VAL A 212 -6.16 -14.79 -5.54
C VAL A 212 -7.26 -15.47 -4.74
N MET A 213 -8.41 -14.80 -4.55
CA MET A 213 -9.57 -15.33 -3.81
C MET A 213 -10.59 -16.04 -4.73
N THR A 214 -10.18 -16.48 -5.91
CA THR A 214 -11.06 -17.12 -6.91
C THR A 214 -11.67 -18.44 -6.44
N PHE A 215 -11.03 -19.14 -5.51
CA PHE A 215 -11.57 -20.38 -4.93
C PHE A 215 -12.81 -20.18 -4.05
N GLN A 216 -13.15 -18.94 -3.68
CA GLN A 216 -14.41 -18.60 -3.03
C GLN A 216 -15.55 -18.41 -4.05
N ASP A 217 -15.23 -18.14 -5.31
CA ASP A 217 -16.21 -17.97 -6.38
C ASP A 217 -16.84 -19.31 -6.81
N ASP A 218 -16.19 -20.45 -6.48
CA ASP A 218 -16.65 -21.80 -6.75
C ASP A 218 -17.72 -22.32 -5.76
N ILE A 219 -18.07 -21.52 -4.73
CA ILE A 219 -19.14 -21.87 -3.79
C ILE A 219 -20.48 -21.64 -4.51
N PRO A 220 -21.35 -22.68 -4.67
CA PRO A 220 -22.63 -22.52 -5.35
C PRO A 220 -23.49 -21.44 -4.69
N GLU A 221 -24.13 -20.57 -5.46
CA GLU A 221 -25.04 -19.52 -4.95
C GLU A 221 -26.14 -20.09 -4.02
N GLU A 222 -26.48 -21.36 -4.17
CA GLU A 222 -27.46 -22.06 -3.30
C GLU A 222 -26.97 -22.20 -1.85
N GLU A 223 -25.66 -22.41 -1.60
CA GLU A 223 -25.11 -22.43 -0.25
C GLU A 223 -25.05 -21.03 0.37
N ILE A 224 -24.76 -20.01 -0.42
CA ILE A 224 -24.76 -18.60 0.03
C ILE A 224 -26.18 -18.14 0.39
N SER A 225 -27.22 -18.60 -0.34
CA SER A 225 -28.61 -18.23 -0.08
C SER A 225 -29.17 -18.84 1.20
N GLU A 226 -28.81 -20.10 1.51
CA GLU A 226 -29.19 -20.74 2.78
C GLU A 226 -28.52 -20.02 3.98
N TRP A 227 -27.26 -19.65 3.84
CA TRP A 227 -26.48 -18.96 4.86
C TRP A 227 -26.98 -17.54 5.13
N ALA A 228 -27.29 -16.78 4.07
CA ALA A 228 -27.89 -15.45 4.19
C ALA A 228 -29.31 -15.47 4.78
N MET A 229 -30.09 -16.55 4.56
CA MET A 229 -31.40 -16.72 5.17
C MET A 229 -31.32 -17.07 6.65
N ASP A 230 -30.35 -17.90 7.07
CA ASP A 230 -30.13 -18.23 8.47
C ASP A 230 -29.68 -17.02 9.28
N LEU A 231 -28.78 -16.19 8.72
CA LEU A 231 -28.34 -14.94 9.38
C LEU A 231 -29.48 -13.93 9.52
N ALA A 232 -30.34 -13.80 8.50
CA ALA A 232 -31.48 -12.91 8.53
C ALA A 232 -32.55 -13.38 9.55
N TYR A 233 -32.69 -14.70 9.74
CA TYR A 233 -33.62 -15.28 10.72
C TYR A 233 -33.14 -15.07 12.15
N ASP A 234 -31.85 -15.25 12.43
CA ASP A 234 -31.23 -15.02 13.75
C ASP A 234 -31.26 -13.54 14.15
N MET A 235 -31.05 -12.63 13.20
CA MET A 235 -31.19 -11.19 13.46
C MET A 235 -32.63 -10.78 13.77
N ASP A 236 -33.64 -11.34 13.09
CA ASP A 236 -35.06 -11.03 13.34
C ASP A 236 -35.53 -11.58 14.71
N GLU A 237 -34.97 -12.68 15.19
CA GLU A 237 -35.26 -13.24 16.52
C GLU A 237 -34.59 -12.42 17.64
N PHE A 238 -33.39 -11.91 17.43
CA PHE A 238 -32.67 -11.03 18.36
C PHE A 238 -33.36 -9.69 18.61
N PHE A 239 -34.00 -9.10 17.56
CA PHE A 239 -34.72 -7.83 17.68
C PHE A 239 -36.16 -7.98 18.19
N ARG A 240 -36.67 -9.20 18.39
CA ARG A 240 -38.01 -9.47 18.95
C ARG A 240 -38.03 -9.74 20.46
N GLN A 241 -36.84 -9.76 21.10
CA GLN A 241 -36.71 -9.87 22.56
C GLN A 241 -36.44 -8.48 23.18
#